data_a8f63b798f9bc45dac778eaafff8d9ef
#
_entry.id   a8f63b798f9bc45dac778eaafff8d9ef
#
_cell.length_a   1.000
_cell.length_b   1.000
_cell.length_c   1.000
_cell.angle_alpha   90.00
_cell.angle_beta   90.00
_cell.angle_gamma   90.00
#
_symmetry.space_group_name_H-M   'P 1'
#
loop_
_entity.id
_entity.type
_entity.pdbx_description
1 polymer ?
#
loop_
_entity_poly.entity_id
_entity_poly.type
_entity_poly.pdbx_seq_one_letter_code
_entity_poly.pdbx_strand_id
1 'polypeptide(L)'
;MWRAKAIEDAGGWRSASLVEDCELSFRTLFSGYRTKFVNSIVQPAELPDSVTAYKAQQKRWTQGWVQLWRMHFYHLLFIYKCTVLKRIALIYHMLIVWQWPIWSLWFFEFPFLVWFGVWFGELEPEGTRWDGWMLFYTLPMLLWLVLMCILATLKTKHTYAQPLTLWTFCGRTIGRLIPYLILNTGMLPHQLCSFMDGYLEDLHAEFERTPKKGDATLNHPKVCRAMLILACR
;
A
#
# COMPACT_ATOMS: atom_id res chain seq x y z
N MET A 1 -12.77 13.32 -9.11
CA MET A 1 -12.90 14.54 -9.96
C MET A 1 -12.17 15.70 -9.31
N TRP A 2 -11.49 16.52 -10.10
CA TRP A 2 -10.74 17.69 -9.66
C TRP A 2 -11.49 18.95 -10.05
N ARG A 3 -11.43 19.95 -9.19
CA ARG A 3 -11.88 21.31 -9.55
C ARG A 3 -10.74 21.98 -10.32
N ALA A 4 -10.99 22.53 -11.54
CA ALA A 4 -9.97 23.16 -12.37
C ALA A 4 -9.18 24.24 -11.61
N LYS A 5 -9.89 25.14 -10.91
CA LYS A 5 -9.27 26.16 -10.07
C LYS A 5 -8.32 25.59 -9.00
N ALA A 6 -8.61 24.40 -8.42
CA ALA A 6 -7.72 23.79 -7.43
C ALA A 6 -6.41 23.30 -8.06
N ILE A 7 -6.46 22.85 -9.32
CA ILE A 7 -5.27 22.47 -10.08
C ILE A 7 -4.42 23.72 -10.38
N GLU A 8 -5.06 24.80 -10.82
CA GLU A 8 -4.40 26.08 -11.13
C GLU A 8 -3.75 26.68 -9.89
N ASP A 9 -4.48 26.82 -8.79
CA ASP A 9 -4.00 27.37 -7.52
C ASP A 9 -2.86 26.52 -6.90
N ALA A 10 -2.81 25.22 -7.20
CA ALA A 10 -1.72 24.33 -6.81
C ALA A 10 -0.51 24.39 -7.77
N GLY A 11 -0.53 25.22 -8.80
CA GLY A 11 0.54 25.38 -9.79
C GLY A 11 0.56 24.33 -10.89
N GLY A 12 -0.60 23.75 -11.22
CA GLY A 12 -0.78 22.83 -12.35
C GLY A 12 -0.20 21.44 -12.16
N TRP A 13 -0.22 20.64 -13.21
CA TRP A 13 0.42 19.33 -13.27
C TRP A 13 1.93 19.46 -13.38
N ARG A 14 2.68 18.57 -12.71
CA ARG A 14 4.14 18.51 -12.76
C ARG A 14 4.61 17.10 -13.07
N SER A 15 5.67 16.98 -13.84
CA SER A 15 6.30 15.69 -14.19
C SER A 15 7.41 15.25 -13.22
N ALA A 16 7.52 15.91 -12.07
CA ALA A 16 8.60 15.65 -11.10
C ALA A 16 8.41 14.36 -10.27
N SER A 17 7.27 13.68 -10.42
CA SER A 17 6.98 12.44 -9.71
C SER A 17 6.27 11.45 -10.62
N LEU A 18 6.57 10.17 -10.44
CA LEU A 18 5.88 9.06 -11.11
C LEU A 18 4.43 8.84 -10.61
N VAL A 19 4.02 9.57 -9.58
CA VAL A 19 2.66 9.61 -9.01
C VAL A 19 2.16 11.05 -8.99
N GLU A 20 2.07 11.64 -10.16
CA GLU A 20 1.72 13.03 -10.40
C GLU A 20 0.35 13.42 -9.81
N ASP A 21 -0.57 12.49 -9.75
CA ASP A 21 -1.90 12.62 -9.15
C ASP A 21 -1.83 12.75 -7.63
N CYS A 22 -1.03 11.92 -6.98
CA CYS A 22 -0.79 12.00 -5.54
C CYS A 22 -0.01 13.29 -5.19
N GLU A 23 0.99 13.64 -5.98
CA GLU A 23 1.78 14.86 -5.81
C GLU A 23 0.89 16.11 -5.89
N LEU A 24 0.04 16.19 -6.92
CA LEU A 24 -0.93 17.27 -7.06
C LEU A 24 -1.93 17.29 -5.89
N SER A 25 -2.32 16.11 -5.37
CA SER A 25 -3.21 16.01 -4.21
C SER A 25 -2.61 16.67 -2.97
N PHE A 26 -1.32 16.47 -2.71
CA PHE A 26 -0.65 17.14 -1.59
C PHE A 26 -0.54 18.65 -1.80
N ARG A 27 -0.18 19.09 -3.01
CA ARG A 27 -0.12 20.55 -3.29
C ARG A 27 -1.46 21.23 -3.18
N THR A 28 -2.54 20.62 -3.66
CA THR A 28 -3.90 21.19 -3.48
C THR A 28 -4.30 21.24 -2.01
N LEU A 29 -3.91 20.23 -1.23
CA LEU A 29 -4.13 20.22 0.21
C LEU A 29 -3.35 21.35 0.91
N PHE A 30 -2.10 21.60 0.52
CA PHE A 30 -1.29 22.69 1.04
C PHE A 30 -1.86 24.07 0.65
N SER A 31 -2.49 24.17 -0.51
CA SER A 31 -3.22 25.37 -0.96
C SER A 31 -4.58 25.57 -0.25
N GLY A 32 -4.90 24.76 0.76
CA GLY A 32 -6.11 24.91 1.58
C GLY A 32 -7.34 24.18 1.09
N TYR A 33 -7.26 23.45 -0.02
CA TYR A 33 -8.38 22.65 -0.51
C TYR A 33 -8.61 21.41 0.35
N ARG A 34 -9.82 20.88 0.30
CA ARG A 34 -10.21 19.64 1.01
C ARG A 34 -10.63 18.59 0.02
N THR A 35 -10.27 17.33 0.30
CA THR A 35 -10.73 16.19 -0.44
C THR A 35 -11.95 15.58 0.23
N LYS A 36 -12.92 15.10 -0.58
CA LYS A 36 -14.09 14.37 -0.09
C LYS A 36 -14.16 13.03 -0.81
N PHE A 37 -14.15 11.96 -0.02
CA PHE A 37 -14.40 10.63 -0.53
C PHE A 37 -15.91 10.38 -0.64
N VAL A 38 -16.39 9.98 -1.82
CA VAL A 38 -17.81 9.70 -2.08
C VAL A 38 -17.95 8.24 -2.51
N ASN A 39 -18.38 7.40 -1.57
CA ASN A 39 -18.45 5.94 -1.75
C ASN A 39 -19.51 5.49 -2.79
N SER A 40 -20.48 6.34 -3.11
CA SER A 40 -21.50 6.04 -4.11
C SER A 40 -21.01 6.20 -5.55
N ILE A 41 -19.88 6.90 -5.76
CA ILE A 41 -19.29 7.09 -7.08
C ILE A 41 -18.23 6.02 -7.30
N VAL A 42 -18.56 5.03 -8.12
CA VAL A 42 -17.65 3.93 -8.47
C VAL A 42 -17.15 4.15 -9.88
N GLN A 43 -15.83 4.11 -10.05
CA GLN A 43 -15.19 4.12 -11.36
C GLN A 43 -14.56 2.74 -11.62
N PRO A 44 -14.95 2.08 -12.72
CA PRO A 44 -14.32 0.82 -13.10
C PRO A 44 -12.86 1.07 -13.50
N ALA A 45 -11.97 0.18 -13.08
CA ALA A 45 -10.56 0.20 -13.41
C ALA A 45 -10.11 -1.17 -13.91
N GLU A 46 -9.22 -1.17 -14.88
CA GLU A 46 -8.61 -2.38 -15.40
C GLU A 46 -7.39 -2.75 -14.57
N LEU A 47 -7.31 -4.01 -14.16
CA LEU A 47 -6.15 -4.54 -13.43
C LEU A 47 -5.06 -4.99 -14.41
N PRO A 48 -3.79 -5.02 -13.99
CA PRO A 48 -2.72 -5.63 -14.76
C PRO A 48 -3.06 -7.11 -15.07
N ASP A 49 -2.86 -7.53 -16.30
CA ASP A 49 -3.19 -8.87 -16.79
C ASP A 49 -2.10 -9.90 -16.52
N SER A 50 -0.92 -9.46 -16.13
CA SER A 50 0.25 -10.30 -15.88
C SER A 50 1.00 -9.86 -14.62
N VAL A 51 1.74 -10.79 -14.02
CA VAL A 51 2.61 -10.51 -12.88
C VAL A 51 3.69 -9.49 -13.25
N THR A 52 4.19 -9.52 -14.48
CA THR A 52 5.18 -8.56 -14.98
C THR A 52 4.60 -7.14 -15.02
N ALA A 53 3.39 -6.98 -15.58
CA ALA A 53 2.70 -5.69 -15.61
C ALA A 53 2.36 -5.20 -14.20
N TYR A 54 1.99 -6.11 -13.30
CA TYR A 54 1.77 -5.78 -11.89
C TYR A 54 3.05 -5.31 -11.20
N LYS A 55 4.19 -6.00 -11.40
CA LYS A 55 5.49 -5.58 -10.87
C LYS A 55 5.90 -4.19 -11.36
N ALA A 56 5.77 -3.93 -12.65
CA ALA A 56 6.06 -2.61 -13.24
C ALA A 56 5.18 -1.50 -12.63
N GLN A 57 3.88 -1.77 -12.44
CA GLN A 57 2.97 -0.84 -11.78
C GLN A 57 3.37 -0.57 -10.33
N GLN A 58 3.69 -1.62 -9.57
CA GLN A 58 4.08 -1.50 -8.16
C GLN A 58 5.43 -0.78 -8.02
N LYS A 59 6.41 -1.06 -8.91
CA LYS A 59 7.68 -0.34 -8.96
C LYS A 59 7.42 1.16 -9.10
N ARG A 60 6.66 1.56 -10.11
CA ARG A 60 6.33 2.97 -10.36
C ARG A 60 5.66 3.63 -9.15
N TRP A 61 4.71 2.96 -8.53
CA TRP A 61 4.02 3.50 -7.37
C TRP A 61 4.97 3.66 -6.18
N THR A 62 5.79 2.67 -5.88
CA THR A 62 6.74 2.75 -4.77
C THR A 62 7.78 3.83 -4.99
N GLN A 63 8.40 3.89 -6.18
CA GLN A 63 9.33 4.97 -6.53
C GLN A 63 8.67 6.35 -6.41
N GLY A 64 7.47 6.51 -7.00
CA GLY A 64 6.74 7.77 -6.97
C GLY A 64 6.37 8.23 -5.56
N TRP A 65 5.99 7.31 -4.66
CA TRP A 65 5.73 7.64 -3.25
C TRP A 65 7.00 8.05 -2.50
N VAL A 66 8.15 7.44 -2.80
CA VAL A 66 9.44 7.86 -2.22
C VAL A 66 9.82 9.25 -2.74
N GLN A 67 9.66 9.52 -4.04
CA GLN A 67 9.88 10.86 -4.62
C GLN A 67 8.97 11.90 -3.95
N LEU A 68 7.69 11.60 -3.76
CA LEU A 68 6.73 12.47 -3.10
C LEU A 68 7.13 12.74 -1.63
N TRP A 69 7.60 11.70 -0.90
CA TRP A 69 8.14 11.85 0.43
C TRP A 69 9.35 12.80 0.44
N ARG A 70 10.32 12.62 -0.45
CA ARG A 70 11.50 13.50 -0.58
C ARG A 70 11.12 14.96 -0.84
N MET A 71 10.11 15.20 -1.69
CA MET A 71 9.70 16.56 -2.07
C MET A 71 8.88 17.28 -0.98
N HIS A 72 7.99 16.59 -0.29
CA HIS A 72 6.94 17.24 0.49
C HIS A 72 6.97 16.96 1.99
N PHE A 73 7.76 16.00 2.47
CA PHE A 73 7.75 15.61 3.88
C PHE A 73 8.20 16.74 4.81
N TYR A 74 9.28 17.45 4.45
CA TYR A 74 9.74 18.61 5.22
C TYR A 74 8.67 19.71 5.28
N HIS A 75 8.05 20.02 4.15
CA HIS A 75 6.96 21.01 4.08
C HIS A 75 5.77 20.62 4.97
N LEU A 76 5.39 19.36 4.94
CA LEU A 76 4.31 18.83 5.79
C LEU A 76 4.62 18.94 7.27
N LEU A 77 5.85 18.63 7.67
CA LEU A 77 6.26 18.65 9.09
C LEU A 77 6.34 20.07 9.66
N PHE A 78 7.00 20.98 8.94
CA PHE A 78 7.45 22.25 9.53
C PHE A 78 6.72 23.48 8.98
N ILE A 79 6.20 23.44 7.76
CA ILE A 79 5.68 24.62 7.08
C ILE A 79 4.14 24.61 7.04
N TYR A 80 3.54 23.47 6.70
CA TYR A 80 2.10 23.36 6.50
C TYR A 80 1.33 23.55 7.82
N LYS A 81 0.48 24.57 7.88
CA LYS A 81 -0.36 24.88 9.04
C LYS A 81 -1.61 24.02 9.04
N CYS A 82 -1.70 23.06 9.94
CA CYS A 82 -2.88 22.22 10.12
C CYS A 82 -3.00 21.75 11.57
N THR A 83 -4.14 21.14 11.92
CA THR A 83 -4.33 20.53 13.24
C THR A 83 -3.36 19.36 13.44
N VAL A 84 -2.98 19.08 14.68
CA VAL A 84 -2.06 17.98 15.04
C VAL A 84 -2.57 16.65 14.50
N LEU A 85 -3.86 16.35 14.67
CA LEU A 85 -4.45 15.08 14.20
C LEU A 85 -4.36 14.95 12.67
N LYS A 86 -4.63 16.03 11.94
CA LYS A 86 -4.50 16.05 10.46
C LYS A 86 -3.04 15.84 10.05
N ARG A 87 -2.10 16.46 10.75
CA ARG A 87 -0.67 16.29 10.48
C ARG A 87 -0.24 14.84 10.69
N ILE A 88 -0.62 14.23 11.81
CA ILE A 88 -0.33 12.81 12.08
C ILE A 88 -0.89 11.91 10.98
N ALA A 89 -2.13 12.11 10.56
CA ALA A 89 -2.75 11.33 9.50
C ALA A 89 -2.02 11.47 8.16
N LEU A 90 -1.57 12.68 7.81
CA LEU A 90 -0.83 12.94 6.57
C LEU A 90 0.59 12.37 6.61
N ILE A 91 1.27 12.48 7.76
CA ILE A 91 2.58 11.86 7.99
C ILE A 91 2.46 10.34 7.84
N TYR A 92 1.49 9.72 8.52
CA TYR A 92 1.23 8.29 8.39
C TYR A 92 1.02 7.88 6.93
N HIS A 93 0.26 8.67 6.17
CA HIS A 93 0.01 8.40 4.75
C HIS A 93 1.27 8.51 3.89
N MET A 94 2.15 9.48 4.17
CA MET A 94 3.45 9.60 3.48
C MET A 94 4.44 8.51 3.87
N LEU A 95 4.41 8.07 5.13
CA LEU A 95 5.33 7.05 5.64
C LEU A 95 4.94 5.63 5.24
N ILE A 96 3.79 5.43 4.59
CA ILE A 96 3.33 4.08 4.21
C ILE A 96 4.34 3.36 3.30
N VAL A 97 5.11 4.10 2.49
CA VAL A 97 6.13 3.52 1.60
C VAL A 97 7.31 2.92 2.38
N TRP A 98 7.58 3.40 3.60
CA TRP A 98 8.63 2.89 4.48
C TRP A 98 8.35 1.49 5.02
N GLN A 99 7.12 1.01 4.89
CA GLN A 99 6.80 -0.38 5.22
C GLN A 99 7.71 -1.37 4.48
N TRP A 100 8.09 -1.09 3.22
CA TRP A 100 8.89 -2.01 2.42
C TRP A 100 10.29 -2.26 2.95
N PRO A 101 11.13 -1.23 3.24
CA PRO A 101 12.41 -1.46 3.90
C PRO A 101 12.25 -2.05 5.30
N ILE A 102 11.26 -1.63 6.10
CA ILE A 102 11.02 -2.17 7.44
C ILE A 102 10.68 -3.66 7.38
N TRP A 103 9.77 -4.06 6.48
CA TRP A 103 9.40 -5.47 6.29
C TRP A 103 10.55 -6.30 5.74
N SER A 104 11.35 -5.73 4.84
CA SER A 104 12.51 -6.40 4.28
C SER A 104 13.58 -6.64 5.35
N LEU A 105 13.87 -5.63 6.17
CA LEU A 105 14.78 -5.77 7.30
C LEU A 105 14.31 -6.90 8.23
N TRP A 106 13.04 -6.86 8.64
CA TRP A 106 12.48 -7.90 9.49
C TRP A 106 12.54 -9.30 8.86
N PHE A 107 12.24 -9.42 7.57
CA PHE A 107 12.24 -10.70 6.87
C PHE A 107 13.63 -11.31 6.73
N PHE A 108 14.65 -10.48 6.52
CA PHE A 108 16.04 -10.95 6.39
C PHE A 108 16.75 -11.05 7.75
N GLU A 109 16.48 -10.13 8.67
CA GLU A 109 17.07 -10.14 10.00
C GLU A 109 16.66 -11.37 10.81
N PHE A 110 15.40 -11.78 10.71
CA PHE A 110 14.85 -12.86 11.49
C PHE A 110 15.57 -14.20 11.28
N PRO A 111 15.71 -14.75 10.05
CA PRO A 111 16.48 -15.97 9.82
C PRO A 111 17.96 -15.83 10.23
N PHE A 112 18.54 -14.64 10.06
CA PHE A 112 19.92 -14.36 10.45
C PHE A 112 20.10 -14.43 11.98
N LEU A 113 19.20 -13.82 12.73
CA LEU A 113 19.23 -13.86 14.20
C LEU A 113 19.01 -15.28 14.73
N VAL A 114 18.09 -16.03 14.13
CA VAL A 114 17.89 -17.45 14.49
C VAL A 114 19.14 -18.25 14.20
N TRP A 115 19.73 -18.11 13.01
CA TRP A 115 20.95 -18.81 12.61
C TRP A 115 22.14 -18.46 13.53
N PHE A 116 22.33 -17.16 13.82
CA PHE A 116 23.37 -16.67 14.70
C PHE A 116 23.21 -17.18 16.12
N GLY A 117 22.01 -17.13 16.68
CA GLY A 117 21.73 -17.65 18.01
C GLY A 117 21.96 -19.16 18.15
N VAL A 118 21.59 -19.94 17.11
CA VAL A 118 21.87 -21.38 17.07
C VAL A 118 23.38 -21.65 16.98
N TRP A 119 24.08 -20.90 16.10
CA TRP A 119 25.52 -21.07 15.87
C TRP A 119 26.37 -20.75 17.08
N PHE A 120 26.04 -19.70 17.80
CA PHE A 120 26.80 -19.29 19.00
C PHE A 120 26.32 -19.95 20.30
N GLY A 121 25.36 -20.86 20.22
CA GLY A 121 24.86 -21.60 21.40
C GLY A 121 24.12 -20.72 22.43
N GLU A 122 23.78 -19.49 22.04
CA GLU A 122 23.00 -18.57 22.90
C GLU A 122 21.50 -18.90 22.93
N LEU A 123 21.04 -19.73 22.00
CA LEU A 123 19.71 -20.31 21.99
C LEU A 123 19.77 -21.63 22.73
N GLU A 124 19.63 -21.58 24.05
CA GLU A 124 19.39 -22.84 24.80
C GLU A 124 18.10 -23.50 24.32
N PRO A 125 18.06 -24.85 24.24
CA PRO A 125 16.84 -25.56 23.82
C PRO A 125 15.60 -25.26 24.67
N GLU A 126 15.79 -24.71 25.86
CA GLU A 126 14.75 -24.31 26.82
C GLU A 126 14.28 -22.86 26.61
N GLY A 127 14.53 -22.31 25.49
CA GLY A 127 14.32 -21.06 24.80
C GLY A 127 13.21 -20.08 25.21
N THR A 128 13.05 -19.82 26.50
CA THR A 128 12.05 -18.85 27.01
C THR A 128 12.37 -17.37 26.72
N ARG A 129 13.58 -17.03 26.34
CA ARG A 129 13.98 -15.63 26.07
C ARG A 129 13.63 -15.14 24.67
N TRP A 130 13.65 -16.01 23.68
CA TRP A 130 13.40 -15.66 22.27
C TRP A 130 11.92 -15.51 21.94
N ASP A 131 11.09 -16.33 22.55
CA ASP A 131 9.66 -16.37 22.27
C ASP A 131 8.98 -15.01 22.55
N GLY A 132 9.42 -14.32 23.59
CA GLY A 132 8.85 -13.00 23.95
C GLY A 132 9.17 -11.89 22.93
N TRP A 133 10.39 -11.83 22.42
CA TRP A 133 10.78 -10.80 21.43
C TRP A 133 10.13 -11.04 20.08
N MET A 134 10.07 -12.29 19.64
CA MET A 134 9.39 -12.67 18.40
C MET A 134 7.91 -12.33 18.46
N LEU A 135 7.24 -12.67 19.56
CA LEU A 135 5.84 -12.33 19.76
C LEU A 135 5.62 -10.82 19.79
N PHE A 136 6.53 -10.06 20.39
CA PHE A 136 6.44 -8.62 20.46
C PHE A 136 6.50 -7.96 19.07
N TYR A 137 7.35 -8.44 18.16
CA TYR A 137 7.49 -7.88 16.81
C TYR A 137 6.48 -8.44 15.81
N THR A 138 6.19 -9.75 15.88
CA THR A 138 5.33 -10.41 14.87
C THR A 138 3.85 -10.28 15.17
N LEU A 139 3.47 -10.36 16.42
CA LEU A 139 2.06 -10.39 16.83
C LEU A 139 1.29 -9.12 16.45
N PRO A 140 1.77 -7.90 16.72
CA PRO A 140 1.04 -6.68 16.34
C PRO A 140 0.82 -6.59 14.83
N MET A 141 1.78 -7.03 14.04
CA MET A 141 1.72 -7.00 12.59
C MET A 141 0.72 -8.01 12.04
N LEU A 142 0.72 -9.25 12.54
CA LEU A 142 -0.27 -10.25 12.20
C LEU A 142 -1.67 -9.84 12.63
N LEU A 143 -1.82 -9.29 13.85
CA LEU A 143 -3.09 -8.77 14.34
C LEU A 143 -3.63 -7.65 13.46
N TRP A 144 -2.76 -6.73 13.00
CA TRP A 144 -3.15 -5.69 12.06
C TRP A 144 -3.66 -6.24 10.74
N LEU A 145 -2.96 -7.20 10.14
CA LEU A 145 -3.38 -7.85 8.90
C LEU A 145 -4.71 -8.60 9.05
N VAL A 146 -4.86 -9.34 10.13
CA VAL A 146 -6.10 -10.04 10.45
C VAL A 146 -7.25 -9.04 10.64
N LEU A 147 -7.02 -7.97 11.39
CA LEU A 147 -8.00 -6.89 11.60
C LEU A 147 -8.43 -6.27 10.27
N MET A 148 -7.50 -5.97 9.37
CA MET A 148 -7.82 -5.43 8.04
C MET A 148 -8.64 -6.39 7.20
N CYS A 149 -8.34 -7.70 7.23
CA CYS A 149 -9.13 -8.72 6.54
C CYS A 149 -10.53 -8.87 7.14
N ILE A 150 -10.66 -8.78 8.46
CA ILE A 150 -11.95 -8.77 9.17
C ILE A 150 -12.78 -7.55 8.74
N LEU A 151 -12.22 -6.36 8.84
CA LEU A 151 -12.90 -5.12 8.46
C LEU A 151 -13.33 -5.12 6.99
N ALA A 152 -12.46 -5.60 6.09
CA ALA A 152 -12.79 -5.76 4.68
C ALA A 152 -13.96 -6.75 4.48
N THR A 153 -13.98 -7.86 5.23
CA THR A 153 -15.05 -8.85 5.16
C THR A 153 -16.38 -8.29 5.66
N LEU A 154 -16.36 -7.56 6.78
CA LEU A 154 -17.55 -6.92 7.33
C LEU A 154 -18.09 -5.82 6.39
N LYS A 155 -17.20 -4.99 5.84
CA LYS A 155 -17.58 -3.89 4.94
C LYS A 155 -18.16 -4.41 3.62
N THR A 156 -17.71 -5.55 3.14
CA THR A 156 -18.17 -6.15 1.88
C THR A 156 -19.29 -7.17 2.06
N LYS A 157 -19.88 -7.31 3.27
CA LYS A 157 -20.93 -8.30 3.55
C LYS A 157 -22.12 -8.21 2.59
N HIS A 158 -22.50 -7.00 2.18
CA HIS A 158 -23.62 -6.76 1.27
C HIS A 158 -23.31 -7.03 -0.22
N THR A 159 -22.03 -7.23 -0.56
CA THR A 159 -21.62 -7.52 -1.94
C THR A 159 -21.84 -8.97 -2.33
N TYR A 160 -22.03 -9.85 -1.34
CA TYR A 160 -22.21 -11.28 -1.55
C TYR A 160 -23.66 -11.68 -1.38
N ALA A 161 -24.15 -12.54 -2.27
CA ALA A 161 -25.51 -13.08 -2.21
C ALA A 161 -25.74 -14.02 -1.01
N GLN A 162 -24.66 -14.62 -0.48
CA GLN A 162 -24.75 -15.54 0.66
C GLN A 162 -24.73 -14.81 1.99
N PRO A 163 -25.50 -15.24 2.98
CA PRO A 163 -25.50 -14.66 4.32
C PRO A 163 -24.12 -14.81 4.98
N LEU A 164 -23.77 -13.84 5.85
CA LEU A 164 -22.52 -13.86 6.60
C LEU A 164 -22.67 -14.77 7.84
N THR A 165 -22.51 -16.07 7.65
CA THR A 165 -22.38 -17.03 8.75
C THR A 165 -20.92 -17.07 9.26
N LEU A 166 -20.66 -17.69 10.41
CA LEU A 166 -19.30 -17.84 10.96
C LEU A 166 -18.38 -18.52 9.96
N TRP A 167 -18.82 -19.58 9.29
CA TRP A 167 -18.04 -20.31 8.29
C TRP A 167 -17.71 -19.45 7.06
N THR A 168 -18.70 -18.75 6.52
CA THR A 168 -18.47 -17.87 5.37
C THR A 168 -17.61 -16.67 5.75
N PHE A 169 -17.70 -16.17 6.97
CA PHE A 169 -16.85 -15.12 7.50
C PHE A 169 -15.38 -15.58 7.61
N CYS A 170 -15.13 -16.70 8.27
CA CYS A 170 -13.78 -17.26 8.40
C CYS A 170 -13.18 -17.59 7.04
N GLY A 171 -13.92 -18.27 6.17
CA GLY A 171 -13.48 -18.62 4.82
C GLY A 171 -13.11 -17.40 3.98
N ARG A 172 -13.91 -16.32 4.03
CA ARG A 172 -13.62 -15.07 3.32
C ARG A 172 -12.42 -14.34 3.91
N THR A 173 -12.26 -14.36 5.22
CA THR A 173 -11.13 -13.71 5.90
C THR A 173 -9.83 -14.43 5.57
N ILE A 174 -9.78 -15.75 5.71
CA ILE A 174 -8.61 -16.58 5.39
C ILE A 174 -8.31 -16.53 3.89
N GLY A 175 -9.33 -16.64 3.05
CA GLY A 175 -9.21 -16.58 1.60
C GLY A 175 -8.67 -15.26 1.06
N ARG A 176 -8.67 -14.19 1.87
CA ARG A 176 -8.01 -12.91 1.57
C ARG A 176 -6.62 -12.83 2.17
N LEU A 177 -6.48 -13.28 3.42
CA LEU A 177 -5.24 -13.17 4.18
C LEU A 177 -4.12 -13.97 3.53
N ILE A 178 -4.35 -15.22 3.17
CA ILE A 178 -3.30 -16.11 2.62
C ILE A 178 -2.76 -15.59 1.28
N PRO A 179 -3.59 -15.31 0.24
CA PRO A 179 -3.08 -14.75 -1.01
C PRO A 179 -2.38 -13.39 -0.83
N TYR A 180 -2.89 -12.56 0.09
CA TYR A 180 -2.27 -11.28 0.41
C TYR A 180 -0.86 -11.48 0.99
N LEU A 181 -0.68 -12.37 1.95
CA LEU A 181 0.62 -12.66 2.55
C LEU A 181 1.60 -13.21 1.51
N ILE A 182 1.18 -14.18 0.70
CA ILE A 182 2.03 -14.78 -0.34
C ILE A 182 2.48 -13.71 -1.34
N LEU A 183 1.55 -12.89 -1.83
CA LEU A 183 1.85 -11.85 -2.80
C LEU A 183 2.79 -10.80 -2.22
N ASN A 184 2.51 -10.28 -1.03
CA ASN A 184 3.33 -9.25 -0.41
C ASN A 184 4.73 -9.76 -0.06
N THR A 185 4.86 -10.96 0.51
CA THR A 185 6.15 -11.55 0.81
C THR A 185 6.97 -11.80 -0.46
N GLY A 186 6.34 -12.35 -1.51
CA GLY A 186 7.01 -12.55 -2.80
C GLY A 186 7.42 -11.26 -3.51
N MET A 187 6.76 -10.14 -3.20
CA MET A 187 7.07 -8.82 -3.76
C MET A 187 8.12 -8.03 -2.95
N LEU A 188 8.48 -8.47 -1.73
CA LEU A 188 9.39 -7.71 -0.85
C LEU A 188 10.71 -7.31 -1.52
N PRO A 189 11.49 -8.22 -2.15
CA PRO A 189 12.75 -7.82 -2.77
C PRO A 189 12.55 -6.79 -3.89
N HIS A 190 11.50 -6.97 -4.69
CA HIS A 190 11.17 -6.04 -5.78
C HIS A 190 10.77 -4.66 -5.25
N GLN A 191 9.99 -4.61 -4.19
CA GLN A 191 9.55 -3.36 -3.55
C GLN A 191 10.71 -2.65 -2.85
N LEU A 192 11.63 -3.40 -2.22
CA LEU A 192 12.83 -2.83 -1.62
C LEU A 192 13.73 -2.18 -2.69
N CYS A 193 14.00 -2.88 -3.81
CA CYS A 193 14.73 -2.30 -4.93
C CYS A 193 14.03 -1.03 -5.46
N SER A 194 12.71 -1.10 -5.64
CA SER A 194 11.92 0.04 -6.09
C SER A 194 11.96 1.23 -5.13
N PHE A 195 12.00 0.98 -3.83
CA PHE A 195 12.19 2.00 -2.81
C PHE A 195 13.58 2.64 -2.93
N MET A 196 14.63 1.83 -3.07
CA MET A 196 16.00 2.31 -3.22
C MET A 196 16.17 3.14 -4.51
N ASP A 197 15.60 2.67 -5.62
CA ASP A 197 15.59 3.42 -6.90
C ASP A 197 14.94 4.80 -6.69
N GLY A 198 13.77 4.85 -6.04
CA GLY A 198 13.07 6.12 -5.76
C GLY A 198 13.83 7.05 -4.80
N TYR A 199 14.69 6.51 -3.95
CA TYR A 199 15.50 7.28 -3.00
C TYR A 199 16.79 7.79 -3.63
N LEU A 200 17.45 6.99 -4.48
CA LEU A 200 18.78 7.27 -5.04
C LEU A 200 18.72 7.96 -6.42
N GLU A 201 17.71 7.66 -7.21
CA GLU A 201 17.54 8.24 -8.54
C GLU A 201 17.07 9.70 -8.50
N ASP A 202 17.30 10.40 -9.60
CA ASP A 202 16.81 11.75 -9.80
C ASP A 202 15.27 11.79 -9.89
N LEU A 203 14.69 12.97 -9.55
CA LEU A 203 13.24 13.16 -9.50
C LEU A 203 12.54 13.14 -10.88
N HIS A 204 13.30 13.06 -11.98
CA HIS A 204 12.79 13.11 -13.36
C HIS A 204 12.82 11.74 -14.06
N ALA A 205 12.41 10.66 -13.36
CA ALA A 205 12.32 9.35 -13.99
C ALA A 205 11.26 9.33 -15.10
N GLU A 206 11.57 8.65 -16.22
CA GLU A 206 10.63 8.49 -17.32
C GLU A 206 9.37 7.71 -16.90
N PHE A 207 8.22 8.24 -17.32
CA PHE A 207 6.93 7.60 -17.07
C PHE A 207 6.69 6.44 -18.03
N GLU A 208 6.88 5.22 -17.59
CA GLU A 208 6.50 4.02 -18.32
C GLU A 208 5.05 3.65 -18.02
N ARG A 209 4.19 3.73 -19.03
CA ARG A 209 2.78 3.37 -18.89
C ARG A 209 2.63 1.87 -18.73
N THR A 210 1.90 1.43 -17.69
CA THR A 210 1.50 0.03 -17.55
C THR A 210 0.63 -0.39 -18.76
N PRO A 211 1.03 -1.41 -19.53
CA PRO A 211 0.23 -1.88 -20.65
C PRO A 211 -1.15 -2.37 -20.17
N LYS A 212 -2.19 -1.91 -20.86
CA LYS A 212 -3.58 -2.32 -20.64
C LYS A 212 -4.14 -2.78 -21.98
N LYS A 213 -4.94 -3.84 -21.98
CA LYS A 213 -5.49 -4.39 -23.22
C LYS A 213 -6.56 -3.51 -23.84
N GLY A 214 -7.12 -2.57 -23.09
CA GLY A 214 -8.11 -1.61 -23.60
C GLY A 214 -9.32 -2.33 -24.16
N ASP A 215 -9.84 -3.31 -23.44
CA ASP A 215 -10.88 -4.17 -23.97
C ASP A 215 -12.24 -3.44 -24.01
N ALA A 216 -12.86 -3.42 -25.19
CA ALA A 216 -14.22 -2.91 -25.39
C ALA A 216 -15.29 -3.65 -24.56
N THR A 217 -14.91 -4.76 -23.92
CA THR A 217 -15.78 -5.57 -23.05
C THR A 217 -16.02 -4.98 -21.66
N LEU A 218 -15.43 -3.82 -21.33
CA LEU A 218 -15.70 -3.10 -20.07
C LEU A 218 -17.18 -2.69 -19.89
N ASN A 219 -18.00 -2.78 -20.94
CA ASN A 219 -19.44 -2.60 -20.85
C ASN A 219 -20.20 -3.79 -20.23
N HIS A 220 -19.52 -4.87 -19.86
CA HIS A 220 -20.18 -6.03 -19.27
C HIS A 220 -20.20 -5.92 -17.73
N PRO A 221 -21.39 -5.85 -17.09
CA PRO A 221 -21.53 -5.75 -15.63
C PRO A 221 -20.88 -6.90 -14.85
N LYS A 222 -20.58 -8.02 -15.53
CA LYS A 222 -19.84 -9.17 -14.95
C LYS A 222 -18.35 -8.88 -14.70
N VAL A 223 -17.72 -8.03 -15.50
CA VAL A 223 -16.30 -7.69 -15.37
C VAL A 223 -16.10 -6.79 -14.14
N CYS A 224 -16.98 -5.82 -13.93
CA CYS A 224 -16.96 -5.00 -12.71
C CYS A 224 -17.13 -5.83 -11.43
N ARG A 225 -17.98 -6.87 -11.48
CA ARG A 225 -18.15 -7.79 -10.35
C ARG A 225 -16.93 -8.68 -10.10
N ALA A 226 -16.28 -9.16 -11.15
CA ALA A 226 -15.04 -9.96 -11.04
C ALA A 226 -13.86 -9.12 -10.52
N MET A 227 -13.72 -7.87 -10.96
CA MET A 227 -12.69 -6.95 -10.48
C MET A 227 -12.89 -6.55 -9.03
N LEU A 228 -14.13 -6.30 -8.60
CA LEU A 228 -14.42 -6.07 -7.17
C LEU A 228 -14.13 -7.32 -6.33
N ILE A 229 -14.35 -8.51 -6.89
CA ILE A 229 -14.08 -9.78 -6.24
C ILE A 229 -12.57 -10.07 -6.16
N LEU A 230 -11.76 -9.68 -7.16
CA LEU A 230 -10.31 -9.85 -7.15
C LEU A 230 -9.59 -8.77 -6.32
N ALA A 231 -10.09 -7.55 -6.29
CA ALA A 231 -9.59 -6.50 -5.39
C ALA A 231 -10.04 -6.71 -3.93
N CYS A 232 -11.06 -7.54 -3.74
CA CYS A 232 -11.62 -7.93 -2.45
C CYS A 232 -11.47 -9.43 -2.15
N ARG A 233 -10.84 -10.21 -3.04
CA ARG A 233 -10.35 -11.57 -2.75
C ARG A 233 -8.90 -11.54 -2.29
#